data_0e19262977a5d3afd853a3fb16983397
#
_entry.id   0e19262977a5d3afd853a3fb16983397
#
_cell.length_a   1.000
_cell.length_b   1.000
_cell.length_c   1.000
_cell.angle_alpha   90.00
_cell.angle_beta   90.00
_cell.angle_gamma   90.00
#
_symmetry.space_group_name_H-M   'P 1'
#
loop_
_entity.id
_entity.type
_entity.pdbx_description
1 polymer ?
#
loop_
_entity_poly.entity_id
_entity_poly.type
_entity_poly.pdbx_seq_one_letter_code
_entity_poly.pdbx_strand_id
1 'polypeptide(L)'
;MSATSLFNKKVEKYLKKMELNDDSDRIIKYAHMADTILDEYKIRLQKNKISVVALTMTECYKKLANKKTLINRISMDPITLDLYYEDYNGIEINKASLSAGEKQLMVISLLWALALCSKKKLPVIIDTPLSRLDSAHREALITTYFPQASEQTIILSTDSEIDRNYHDMMKNNIGDEFTLIYDDDSKSTTIQRGYFGEGDA
;
A
#
# COMPACT_ATOMS: atom_id res chain seq x y z
N MET A 1 -22.62 56.75 47.65
CA MET A 1 -22.11 56.37 46.28
C MET A 1 -22.94 57.10 45.24
N SER A 2 -22.26 57.94 44.43
CA SER A 2 -22.92 58.80 43.41
C SER A 2 -23.49 57.87 42.27
N ALA A 3 -24.68 58.21 41.79
CA ALA A 3 -25.35 57.54 40.65
C ALA A 3 -24.41 57.42 39.43
N THR A 4 -23.54 58.38 39.25
CA THR A 4 -22.51 58.46 38.20
C THR A 4 -21.49 57.30 38.32
N SER A 5 -21.08 56.91 39.54
CA SER A 5 -20.15 55.82 39.80
C SER A 5 -20.75 54.45 39.43
N LEU A 6 -22.07 54.28 39.67
CA LEU A 6 -22.76 53.05 39.31
C LEU A 6 -22.96 52.94 37.82
N PHE A 7 -23.22 54.02 37.14
CA PHE A 7 -23.34 54.08 35.68
C PHE A 7 -22.04 53.76 34.99
N ASN A 8 -20.93 54.36 35.41
CA ASN A 8 -19.59 54.08 34.86
C ASN A 8 -19.20 52.62 35.04
N LYS A 9 -19.45 51.98 36.20
CA LYS A 9 -19.22 50.56 36.40
C LYS A 9 -20.04 49.66 35.48
N LYS A 10 -21.29 50.04 35.19
CA LYS A 10 -22.13 49.31 34.21
C LYS A 10 -21.58 49.44 32.79
N VAL A 11 -21.21 50.63 32.36
CA VAL A 11 -20.61 50.88 31.03
C VAL A 11 -19.31 50.07 30.86
N GLU A 12 -18.39 50.11 31.82
CA GLU A 12 -17.16 49.30 31.77
C GLU A 12 -17.46 47.81 31.67
N LYS A 13 -18.45 47.30 32.39
CA LYS A 13 -18.86 45.91 32.32
C LYS A 13 -19.43 45.53 30.95
N TYR A 14 -20.16 46.41 30.30
CA TYR A 14 -20.69 46.21 28.95
C TYR A 14 -19.60 46.27 27.89
N LEU A 15 -18.69 47.22 27.99
CA LEU A 15 -17.54 47.32 27.07
C LEU A 15 -16.65 46.09 27.14
N LYS A 16 -16.33 45.65 28.37
CA LYS A 16 -15.54 44.43 28.56
C LYS A 16 -16.24 43.16 28.05
N LYS A 17 -17.57 43.11 28.11
CA LYS A 17 -18.36 42.01 27.56
C LYS A 17 -18.39 42.06 26.02
N MET A 18 -18.44 43.25 25.43
CA MET A 18 -18.36 43.44 23.98
C MET A 18 -16.95 43.05 23.43
N GLU A 19 -15.88 43.48 24.10
CA GLU A 19 -14.50 43.07 23.73
C GLU A 19 -14.32 41.56 23.80
N LEU A 20 -14.84 40.90 24.86
CA LEU A 20 -14.79 39.44 24.99
C LEU A 20 -15.58 38.72 23.91
N ASN A 21 -16.71 39.27 23.47
CA ASN A 21 -17.48 38.71 22.37
C ASN A 21 -16.74 38.88 21.03
N ASP A 22 -16.16 40.05 20.78
CA ASP A 22 -15.40 40.33 19.56
C ASP A 22 -14.18 39.41 19.45
N ASP A 23 -13.45 39.19 20.54
CA ASP A 23 -12.34 38.23 20.59
C ASP A 23 -12.80 36.80 20.39
N SER A 24 -13.95 36.40 20.96
CA SER A 24 -14.53 35.07 20.75
C SER A 24 -14.93 34.85 19.29
N ASP A 25 -15.55 35.83 18.65
CA ASP A 25 -15.96 35.76 17.24
C ASP A 25 -14.73 35.71 16.32
N ARG A 26 -13.67 36.43 16.64
CA ARG A 26 -12.37 36.35 15.94
C ARG A 26 -11.74 34.98 16.06
N ILE A 27 -11.70 34.40 17.26
CA ILE A 27 -11.15 33.06 17.50
C ILE A 27 -11.91 32.02 16.68
N ILE A 28 -13.25 32.06 16.70
CA ILE A 28 -14.10 31.14 15.92
C ILE A 28 -13.83 31.30 14.43
N LYS A 29 -13.74 32.53 13.92
CA LYS A 29 -13.43 32.79 12.52
C LYS A 29 -12.08 32.22 12.10
N TYR A 30 -11.01 32.44 12.90
CA TYR A 30 -9.69 31.90 12.61
C TYR A 30 -9.64 30.37 12.74
N ALA A 31 -10.38 29.80 13.68
CA ALA A 31 -10.50 28.35 13.81
C ALA A 31 -11.13 27.74 12.55
N HIS A 32 -12.21 28.29 12.03
CA HIS A 32 -12.82 27.86 10.77
C HIS A 32 -11.90 28.03 9.56
N MET A 33 -11.15 29.12 9.49
CA MET A 33 -10.16 29.31 8.43
C MET A 33 -9.05 28.27 8.50
N ALA A 34 -8.54 27.98 9.69
CA ALA A 34 -7.51 26.96 9.89
C ALA A 34 -8.03 25.57 9.50
N ASP A 35 -9.25 25.22 9.89
CA ASP A 35 -9.89 23.95 9.55
C ASP A 35 -10.03 23.79 8.04
N THR A 36 -10.52 24.82 7.35
CA THR A 36 -10.65 24.83 5.89
C THR A 36 -9.29 24.64 5.20
N ILE A 37 -8.25 25.32 5.67
CA ILE A 37 -6.89 25.20 5.10
C ILE A 37 -6.34 23.78 5.34
N LEU A 38 -6.54 23.20 6.52
CA LEU A 38 -6.10 21.86 6.85
C LEU A 38 -6.81 20.80 6.00
N ASP A 39 -8.11 20.96 5.76
CA ASP A 39 -8.85 20.06 4.89
C ASP A 39 -8.39 20.15 3.43
N GLU A 40 -8.17 21.34 2.91
CA GLU A 40 -7.63 21.52 1.56
C GLU A 40 -6.20 20.93 1.45
N TYR A 41 -5.36 21.16 2.44
CA TYR A 41 -4.01 20.59 2.49
C TYR A 41 -4.05 19.05 2.50
N LYS A 42 -4.93 18.44 3.31
CA LYS A 42 -5.14 17.00 3.40
C LYS A 42 -5.51 16.40 2.04
N ILE A 43 -6.48 17.02 1.35
CA ILE A 43 -6.93 16.57 0.02
C ILE A 43 -5.77 16.67 -1.00
N ARG A 44 -5.04 17.77 -1.01
CA ARG A 44 -3.89 17.95 -1.92
C ARG A 44 -2.78 16.94 -1.64
N LEU A 45 -2.47 16.71 -0.36
CA LEU A 45 -1.48 15.73 0.06
C LEU A 45 -1.87 14.31 -0.35
N GLN A 46 -3.14 13.94 -0.13
CA GLN A 46 -3.69 12.63 -0.52
C GLN A 46 -3.57 12.45 -2.04
N LYS A 47 -4.04 13.42 -2.83
CA LYS A 47 -3.96 13.38 -4.29
C LYS A 47 -2.52 13.18 -4.79
N ASN A 48 -1.58 13.91 -4.21
CA ASN A 48 -0.16 13.79 -4.57
C ASN A 48 0.40 12.40 -4.27
N LYS A 49 0.14 11.89 -3.05
CA LYS A 49 0.62 10.57 -2.64
C LYS A 49 0.04 9.46 -3.49
N ILE A 50 -1.25 9.51 -3.80
CA ILE A 50 -1.93 8.52 -4.63
C ILE A 50 -1.41 8.52 -6.05
N SER A 51 -1.14 9.70 -6.63
CA SER A 51 -0.52 9.80 -7.95
C SER A 51 0.86 9.15 -8.01
N VAL A 52 1.68 9.33 -6.97
CA VAL A 52 2.99 8.68 -6.87
C VAL A 52 2.85 7.16 -6.78
N VAL A 53 1.93 6.65 -5.96
CA VAL A 53 1.68 5.21 -5.84
C VAL A 53 1.22 4.62 -7.18
N ALA A 54 0.31 5.27 -7.89
CA ALA A 54 -0.18 4.80 -9.19
C ALA A 54 0.92 4.77 -10.27
N LEU A 55 1.79 5.77 -10.31
CA LEU A 55 2.96 5.79 -11.19
C LEU A 55 3.93 4.65 -10.85
N THR A 56 4.29 4.50 -9.58
CA THR A 56 5.16 3.41 -9.12
C THR A 56 4.54 2.04 -9.40
N MET A 57 3.23 1.88 -9.21
CA MET A 57 2.50 0.65 -9.56
C MET A 57 2.60 0.34 -11.05
N THR A 58 2.51 1.35 -11.91
CA THR A 58 2.69 1.19 -13.37
C THR A 58 4.08 0.65 -13.70
N GLU A 59 5.11 1.18 -13.07
CA GLU A 59 6.49 0.72 -13.26
C GLU A 59 6.70 -0.70 -12.74
N CYS A 60 6.17 -1.01 -11.55
CA CYS A 60 6.21 -2.36 -11.00
C CYS A 60 5.50 -3.37 -11.91
N TYR A 61 4.31 -3.04 -12.39
CA TYR A 61 3.57 -3.90 -13.32
C TYR A 61 4.37 -4.16 -14.61
N LYS A 62 4.95 -3.12 -15.23
CA LYS A 62 5.75 -3.25 -16.45
C LYS A 62 7.00 -4.12 -16.28
N LYS A 63 7.53 -4.22 -15.06
CA LYS A 63 8.66 -5.13 -14.76
C LYS A 63 8.22 -6.59 -14.69
N LEU A 64 7.01 -6.86 -14.26
CA LEU A 64 6.49 -8.21 -14.01
C LEU A 64 5.69 -8.77 -15.21
N ALA A 65 5.07 -7.89 -16.00
CA ALA A 65 4.20 -8.31 -17.09
C ALA A 65 5.00 -8.76 -18.31
N ASN A 66 4.65 -9.93 -18.85
CA ASN A 66 5.19 -10.41 -20.12
C ASN A 66 4.65 -9.62 -21.31
N LYS A 67 3.37 -9.30 -21.28
CA LYS A 67 2.71 -8.46 -22.28
C LYS A 67 2.85 -6.99 -21.93
N LYS A 68 4.02 -6.43 -22.13
CA LYS A 68 4.32 -5.02 -21.82
C LYS A 68 3.42 -4.01 -22.55
N THR A 69 2.75 -4.44 -23.63
CA THR A 69 1.86 -3.59 -24.44
C THR A 69 0.42 -3.57 -23.95
N LEU A 70 0.02 -4.44 -23.03
CA LEU A 70 -1.37 -4.53 -22.57
C LEU A 70 -1.76 -3.28 -21.77
N ILE A 71 -0.95 -2.90 -20.77
CA ILE A 71 -1.22 -1.75 -19.93
C ILE A 71 -0.04 -0.78 -20.00
N ASN A 72 -0.36 0.43 -20.44
CA ASN A 72 0.60 1.51 -20.51
C ASN A 72 0.65 2.32 -19.23
N ARG A 73 -0.53 2.60 -18.64
CA ARG A 73 -0.66 3.45 -17.46
C ARG A 73 -1.71 2.90 -16.50
N ILE A 74 -1.39 3.02 -15.24
CA ILE A 74 -2.33 2.78 -14.13
C ILE A 74 -2.54 4.13 -13.44
N SER A 75 -3.79 4.51 -13.24
CA SER A 75 -4.18 5.67 -12.45
C SER A 75 -5.10 5.25 -11.31
N MET A 76 -5.18 6.07 -10.28
CA MET A 76 -5.99 5.79 -9.10
C MET A 76 -6.76 7.04 -8.71
N ASP A 77 -8.07 6.91 -8.51
CA ASP A 77 -8.89 8.00 -8.00
C ASP A 77 -8.47 8.34 -6.55
N PRO A 78 -8.18 9.62 -6.25
CA PRO A 78 -7.70 10.00 -4.93
C PRO A 78 -8.76 9.94 -3.83
N ILE A 79 -10.05 9.81 -4.16
CA ILE A 79 -11.17 9.79 -3.21
C ILE A 79 -11.67 8.36 -3.02
N THR A 80 -12.03 7.68 -4.13
CA THR A 80 -12.57 6.31 -4.10
C THR A 80 -11.50 5.24 -4.02
N LEU A 81 -10.25 5.57 -4.41
CA LEU A 81 -9.11 4.65 -4.57
C LEU A 81 -9.32 3.62 -5.68
N ASP A 82 -10.29 3.84 -6.57
CA ASP A 82 -10.50 2.99 -7.72
C ASP A 82 -9.33 3.06 -8.69
N LEU A 83 -8.93 1.90 -9.19
CA LEU A 83 -7.86 1.77 -10.18
C LEU A 83 -8.44 1.81 -11.59
N TYR A 84 -7.80 2.55 -12.48
CA TYR A 84 -8.08 2.63 -13.91
C TYR A 84 -6.85 2.22 -14.69
N TYR A 85 -7.04 1.46 -15.76
CA TYR A 85 -5.98 0.93 -16.60
C TYR A 85 -6.13 1.47 -18.01
N GLU A 86 -5.07 1.99 -18.58
CA GLU A 86 -5.07 2.55 -19.93
C GLU A 86 -4.06 1.80 -20.81
N ASP A 87 -4.43 1.53 -22.05
CA ASP A 87 -3.54 1.00 -23.06
C ASP A 87 -2.61 2.09 -23.64
N TYR A 88 -1.79 1.75 -24.65
CA TYR A 88 -0.89 2.69 -25.31
C TYR A 88 -1.61 3.72 -26.18
N ASN A 89 -2.89 3.52 -26.49
CA ASN A 89 -3.73 4.46 -27.23
C ASN A 89 -4.53 5.38 -26.30
N GLY A 90 -4.38 5.23 -24.98
CA GLY A 90 -5.15 5.97 -23.97
C GLY A 90 -6.58 5.44 -23.78
N ILE A 91 -6.87 4.22 -24.26
CA ILE A 91 -8.18 3.59 -24.11
C ILE A 91 -8.23 2.87 -22.78
N GLU A 92 -9.30 3.09 -22.03
CA GLU A 92 -9.52 2.42 -20.74
C GLU A 92 -9.77 0.91 -20.95
N ILE A 93 -9.04 0.10 -20.21
CA ILE A 93 -9.15 -1.36 -20.21
C ILE A 93 -10.15 -1.80 -19.15
N ASN A 94 -11.15 -2.57 -19.55
CA ASN A 94 -12.10 -3.14 -18.62
C ASN A 94 -11.42 -4.17 -17.70
N LYS A 95 -11.53 -3.99 -16.39
CA LYS A 95 -11.00 -4.93 -15.37
C LYS A 95 -11.51 -6.37 -15.56
N ALA A 96 -12.73 -6.53 -16.09
CA ALA A 96 -13.31 -7.84 -16.33
C ALA A 96 -12.60 -8.63 -17.45
N SER A 97 -11.97 -7.93 -18.41
CA SER A 97 -11.24 -8.56 -19.52
C SER A 97 -9.86 -9.09 -19.14
N LEU A 98 -9.33 -8.71 -17.97
CA LEU A 98 -8.05 -9.20 -17.48
C LEU A 98 -8.15 -10.66 -17.03
N SER A 99 -7.16 -11.47 -17.41
CA SER A 99 -7.01 -12.85 -16.94
C SER A 99 -6.76 -12.93 -15.43
N ALA A 100 -6.90 -14.11 -14.84
CA ALA A 100 -6.64 -14.31 -13.43
C ALA A 100 -5.18 -13.98 -13.05
N GLY A 101 -4.22 -14.36 -13.90
CA GLY A 101 -2.80 -14.04 -13.69
C GLY A 101 -2.52 -12.54 -13.77
N GLU A 102 -3.09 -11.85 -14.77
CA GLU A 102 -2.94 -10.40 -14.88
C GLU A 102 -3.53 -9.65 -13.67
N LYS A 103 -4.69 -10.11 -13.16
CA LYS A 103 -5.28 -9.56 -11.92
C LYS A 103 -4.37 -9.79 -10.72
N GLN A 104 -3.75 -10.97 -10.61
CA GLN A 104 -2.78 -11.25 -9.53
C GLN A 104 -1.55 -10.35 -9.63
N LEU A 105 -1.00 -10.16 -10.83
CA LEU A 105 0.11 -9.23 -11.04
C LEU A 105 -0.24 -7.78 -10.67
N MET A 106 -1.49 -7.35 -10.91
CA MET A 106 -1.96 -6.04 -10.48
C MET A 106 -1.89 -5.88 -8.95
N VAL A 107 -2.38 -6.88 -8.23
CA VAL A 107 -2.35 -6.87 -6.75
C VAL A 107 -0.90 -6.85 -6.26
N ILE A 108 -0.04 -7.69 -6.80
CA ILE A 108 1.38 -7.72 -6.45
C ILE A 108 2.05 -6.38 -6.76
N SER A 109 1.78 -5.80 -7.93
CA SER A 109 2.32 -4.50 -8.33
C SER A 109 1.87 -3.37 -7.41
N LEU A 110 0.62 -3.40 -6.94
CA LEU A 110 0.10 -2.45 -5.96
C LEU A 110 0.82 -2.59 -4.61
N LEU A 111 0.93 -3.81 -4.10
CA LEU A 111 1.62 -4.08 -2.83
C LEU A 111 3.09 -3.66 -2.89
N TRP A 112 3.75 -3.96 -4.01
CA TRP A 112 5.14 -3.55 -4.22
C TRP A 112 5.29 -2.02 -4.31
N ALA A 113 4.41 -1.34 -5.05
CA ALA A 113 4.38 0.11 -5.11
C ALA A 113 4.15 0.76 -3.73
N LEU A 114 3.25 0.21 -2.93
CA LEU A 114 3.01 0.66 -1.56
C LEU A 114 4.24 0.47 -0.67
N ALA A 115 4.95 -0.66 -0.79
CA ALA A 115 6.19 -0.91 -0.07
C ALA A 115 7.28 0.10 -0.46
N LEU A 116 7.47 0.33 -1.77
CA LEU A 116 8.44 1.30 -2.28
C LEU A 116 8.12 2.76 -1.90
N CYS A 117 6.84 3.13 -1.92
CA CYS A 117 6.39 4.48 -1.53
C CYS A 117 6.36 4.67 0.00
N SER A 118 6.36 3.60 0.77
CA SER A 118 6.42 3.65 2.23
C SER A 118 7.84 3.98 2.67
N LYS A 119 7.98 4.94 3.57
CA LYS A 119 9.27 5.22 4.22
C LYS A 119 9.62 4.23 5.34
N LYS A 120 8.75 3.24 5.56
CA LYS A 120 8.92 2.23 6.62
C LYS A 120 9.49 0.95 6.01
N LYS A 121 10.52 0.43 6.60
CA LYS A 121 11.12 -0.87 6.27
C LYS A 121 10.32 -1.97 6.97
N LEU A 122 9.27 -2.43 6.32
CA LEU A 122 8.41 -3.50 6.84
C LEU A 122 8.73 -4.80 6.12
N PRO A 123 8.77 -5.94 6.81
CA PRO A 123 8.87 -7.24 6.16
C PRO A 123 7.63 -7.48 5.30
N VAL A 124 7.82 -8.15 4.18
CA VAL A 124 6.74 -8.60 3.30
C VAL A 124 6.56 -10.10 3.47
N ILE A 125 5.34 -10.52 3.81
CA ILE A 125 4.97 -11.93 3.92
C ILE A 125 4.01 -12.25 2.78
N ILE A 126 4.34 -13.27 1.99
CA ILE A 126 3.58 -13.64 0.80
C ILE A 126 3.23 -15.11 0.91
N ASP A 127 1.92 -15.39 0.90
CA ASP A 127 1.39 -16.73 0.93
C ASP A 127 0.97 -17.18 -0.48
N THR A 128 1.44 -18.34 -0.91
CA THR A 128 1.14 -18.96 -2.21
C THR A 128 1.23 -18.00 -3.41
N PRO A 129 2.37 -17.30 -3.61
CA PRO A 129 2.45 -16.20 -4.58
C PRO A 129 2.40 -16.64 -6.05
N LEU A 130 2.71 -17.91 -6.36
CA LEU A 130 2.86 -18.40 -7.73
C LEU A 130 1.67 -19.21 -8.26
N SER A 131 0.65 -19.46 -7.43
CA SER A 131 -0.40 -20.47 -7.66
C SER A 131 -1.25 -20.30 -8.93
N ARG A 132 -1.42 -19.07 -9.43
CA ARG A 132 -2.29 -18.75 -10.59
C ARG A 132 -1.54 -18.17 -11.77
N LEU A 133 -0.22 -18.26 -11.75
CA LEU A 133 0.65 -17.64 -12.74
C LEU A 133 1.19 -18.71 -13.70
N ASP A 134 1.37 -18.32 -14.96
CA ASP A 134 2.14 -19.10 -15.93
C ASP A 134 3.65 -19.05 -15.60
N SER A 135 4.42 -19.89 -16.25
CA SER A 135 5.86 -20.04 -16.00
C SER A 135 6.64 -18.72 -16.15
N ALA A 136 6.31 -17.92 -17.13
CA ALA A 136 7.03 -16.69 -17.39
C ALA A 136 6.73 -15.60 -16.34
N HIS A 137 5.49 -15.52 -15.84
CA HIS A 137 5.16 -14.64 -14.71
C HIS A 137 5.76 -15.13 -13.40
N ARG A 138 5.81 -16.46 -13.16
CA ARG A 138 6.50 -17.05 -12.00
C ARG A 138 7.98 -16.67 -11.99
N GLU A 139 8.66 -16.83 -13.13
CA GLU A 139 10.06 -16.45 -13.28
C GLU A 139 10.28 -14.95 -13.00
N ALA A 140 9.44 -14.08 -13.53
CA ALA A 140 9.51 -12.64 -13.26
C ALA A 140 9.33 -12.30 -11.77
N LEU A 141 8.44 -12.98 -11.05
CA LEU A 141 8.31 -12.81 -9.61
C LEU A 141 9.55 -13.26 -8.85
N ILE A 142 10.05 -14.45 -9.19
CA ILE A 142 11.21 -15.05 -8.54
C ILE A 142 12.46 -14.20 -8.74
N THR A 143 12.72 -13.76 -9.97
CA THR A 143 13.97 -13.07 -10.31
C THR A 143 13.93 -11.57 -10.05
N THR A 144 12.73 -10.96 -10.06
CA THR A 144 12.59 -9.50 -9.99
C THR A 144 11.90 -9.02 -8.72
N TYR A 145 10.76 -9.63 -8.36
CA TYR A 145 9.95 -9.13 -7.25
C TYR A 145 10.49 -9.59 -5.89
N PHE A 146 10.69 -10.89 -5.70
CA PHE A 146 11.07 -11.43 -4.38
C PHE A 146 12.37 -10.82 -3.83
N PRO A 147 13.43 -10.62 -4.62
CA PRO A 147 14.65 -9.98 -4.14
C PRO A 147 14.49 -8.48 -3.84
N GLN A 148 13.47 -7.84 -4.39
CA GLN A 148 13.28 -6.38 -4.30
C GLN A 148 12.02 -5.98 -3.55
N ALA A 149 11.20 -6.93 -3.09
CA ALA A 149 9.92 -6.64 -2.43
C ALA A 149 10.11 -5.89 -1.10
N SER A 150 11.14 -6.25 -0.33
CA SER A 150 11.49 -5.63 0.95
C SER A 150 12.92 -6.02 1.36
N GLU A 151 13.43 -5.43 2.44
CA GLU A 151 14.68 -5.87 3.08
C GLU A 151 14.56 -7.29 3.68
N GLN A 152 13.35 -7.69 4.07
CA GLN A 152 13.03 -9.05 4.49
C GLN A 152 11.75 -9.51 3.80
N THR A 153 11.86 -10.53 2.95
CA THR A 153 10.74 -11.16 2.27
C THR A 153 10.58 -12.58 2.78
N ILE A 154 9.39 -12.91 3.30
CA ILE A 154 9.03 -14.25 3.78
C ILE A 154 8.03 -14.83 2.78
N ILE A 155 8.38 -15.97 2.18
CA ILE A 155 7.56 -16.65 1.20
C ILE A 155 7.04 -17.94 1.84
N LEU A 156 5.72 -18.09 1.89
CA LEU A 156 5.05 -19.34 2.28
C LEU A 156 4.59 -20.04 1.00
N SER A 157 5.12 -21.20 0.73
CA SER A 157 4.84 -21.95 -0.51
C SER A 157 4.78 -23.43 -0.25
N THR A 158 4.24 -24.15 -1.21
CA THR A 158 4.28 -25.61 -1.26
C THR A 158 5.40 -26.07 -2.20
N ASP A 159 5.86 -27.32 -2.07
CA ASP A 159 6.80 -27.98 -2.96
C ASP A 159 6.37 -28.00 -4.44
N SER A 160 5.04 -28.09 -4.67
CA SER A 160 4.45 -28.02 -6.02
C SER A 160 4.45 -26.61 -6.61
N GLU A 161 4.55 -25.57 -5.79
CA GLU A 161 4.58 -24.19 -6.23
C GLU A 161 6.00 -23.71 -6.53
N ILE A 162 6.95 -24.04 -5.64
CA ILE A 162 8.36 -23.75 -5.80
C ILE A 162 9.08 -25.10 -5.91
N ASP A 163 9.23 -25.57 -7.14
CA ASP A 163 10.01 -26.75 -7.46
C ASP A 163 11.54 -26.49 -7.39
N ARG A 164 12.33 -27.51 -7.61
CA ARG A 164 13.82 -27.39 -7.58
C ARG A 164 14.36 -26.35 -8.53
N ASN A 165 13.77 -26.21 -9.73
CA ASN A 165 14.23 -25.26 -10.72
C ASN A 165 13.99 -23.81 -10.23
N TYR A 166 12.81 -23.52 -9.71
CA TYR A 166 12.50 -22.20 -9.15
C TYR A 166 13.29 -21.91 -7.86
N HIS A 167 13.51 -22.93 -7.02
CA HIS A 167 14.35 -22.81 -5.84
C HIS A 167 15.80 -22.47 -6.22
N ASP A 168 16.38 -23.15 -7.20
CA ASP A 168 17.75 -22.87 -7.69
C ASP A 168 17.88 -21.44 -8.23
N MET A 169 16.86 -20.93 -8.90
CA MET A 169 16.83 -19.53 -9.36
C MET A 169 16.87 -18.52 -8.22
N MET A 170 16.33 -18.85 -7.05
CA MET A 170 16.33 -17.98 -5.86
C MET A 170 17.55 -18.16 -4.96
N LYS A 171 18.32 -19.23 -5.10
CA LYS A 171 19.35 -19.69 -4.16
C LYS A 171 20.27 -18.61 -3.63
N ASN A 172 20.66 -17.66 -4.47
CA ASN A 172 21.55 -16.57 -4.08
C ASN A 172 20.88 -15.49 -3.20
N ASN A 173 19.55 -15.51 -3.12
CA ASN A 173 18.73 -14.53 -2.37
C ASN A 173 18.06 -15.18 -1.14
N ILE A 174 18.21 -16.49 -0.95
CA ILE A 174 17.66 -17.21 0.21
C ILE A 174 18.60 -17.01 1.40
N GLY A 175 18.05 -16.46 2.49
CA GLY A 175 18.78 -16.34 3.76
C GLY A 175 18.64 -17.59 4.62
N ASP A 176 17.39 -17.99 4.87
CA ASP A 176 17.04 -19.20 5.62
C ASP A 176 15.81 -19.87 4.98
N GLU A 177 15.71 -21.17 5.14
CA GLU A 177 14.60 -21.98 4.64
C GLU A 177 14.19 -23.03 5.65
N PHE A 178 12.88 -23.26 5.71
CA PHE A 178 12.27 -24.16 6.67
C PHE A 178 11.11 -24.92 6.04
N THR A 179 10.95 -26.18 6.43
CA THR A 179 9.79 -27.01 6.09
C THR A 179 8.89 -27.15 7.32
N LEU A 180 7.58 -26.97 7.14
CA LEU A 180 6.57 -27.23 8.13
C LEU A 180 6.01 -28.62 7.93
N ILE A 181 6.22 -29.52 8.89
CA ILE A 181 5.75 -30.92 8.84
C ILE A 181 4.61 -31.08 9.82
N TYR A 182 3.42 -31.36 9.31
CA TYR A 182 2.25 -31.64 10.13
C TYR A 182 2.17 -33.12 10.46
N ASP A 183 1.94 -33.44 11.72
CA ASP A 183 1.73 -34.78 12.22
C ASP A 183 0.26 -34.93 12.62
N ASP A 184 -0.45 -35.85 11.93
CA ASP A 184 -1.88 -36.10 12.14
C ASP A 184 -2.16 -36.77 13.50
N ASP A 185 -1.24 -37.59 14.02
CA ASP A 185 -1.43 -38.31 15.28
C ASP A 185 -1.35 -37.38 16.48
N SER A 186 -0.31 -36.54 16.51
CA SER A 186 -0.11 -35.55 17.60
C SER A 186 -0.87 -34.25 17.37
N LYS A 187 -1.47 -34.02 16.18
CA LYS A 187 -2.11 -32.77 15.73
C LYS A 187 -1.21 -31.56 15.96
N SER A 188 0.07 -31.71 15.68
CA SER A 188 1.07 -30.69 15.88
C SER A 188 1.92 -30.48 14.62
N THR A 189 2.48 -29.28 14.47
CA THR A 189 3.42 -28.96 13.38
C THR A 189 4.82 -28.80 13.93
N THR A 190 5.78 -29.50 13.33
CA THR A 190 7.20 -29.35 13.62
C THR A 190 7.87 -28.55 12.52
N ILE A 191 8.93 -27.83 12.87
CA ILE A 191 9.71 -27.01 11.95
C ILE A 191 11.07 -27.70 11.73
N GLN A 192 11.37 -27.99 10.48
CA GLN A 192 12.67 -28.54 10.08
C GLN A 192 13.41 -27.52 9.22
N ARG A 193 14.73 -27.42 9.38
CA ARG A 193 15.55 -26.55 8.52
C ARG A 193 15.76 -27.22 7.17
N GLY A 194 15.65 -26.42 6.09
CA GLY A 194 15.70 -26.87 4.72
C GLY A 194 14.31 -26.82 4.06
N TYR A 195 14.30 -26.65 2.73
CA TYR A 195 13.04 -26.55 1.96
C TYR A 195 12.57 -27.92 1.44
N PHE A 196 13.50 -28.72 0.90
CA PHE A 196 13.21 -30.09 0.48
C PHE A 196 13.60 -31.08 1.58
N GLY A 197 12.72 -32.03 1.92
CA GLY A 197 13.02 -33.07 2.88
C GLY A 197 14.17 -34.00 2.42
N GLU A 198 14.81 -34.71 3.38
CA GLU A 198 15.93 -35.63 3.10
C GLU A 198 15.60 -36.79 2.12
N GLY A 199 14.33 -36.95 1.72
CA GLY A 199 13.87 -38.01 0.82
C GLY A 199 13.81 -37.63 -0.65
N ASP A 200 14.05 -36.38 -1.02
CA ASP A 200 13.86 -35.86 -2.39
C ASP A 200 15.21 -35.62 -3.14
N ALA A 201 16.26 -36.31 -2.72
CA ALA A 201 17.56 -36.22 -3.34
C ALA A 201 17.72 -37.13 -4.58
#